data_fed4684fd0b3b0d825dccb1ce001e1ae
#
_entry.id   fed4684fd0b3b0d825dccb1ce001e1ae
#
_cell.length_a   1.000
_cell.length_b   1.000
_cell.length_c   1.000
_cell.angle_alpha   90.00
_cell.angle_beta   90.00
_cell.angle_gamma   90.00
#
_symmetry.space_group_name_H-M   'P 1'
#
loop_
_entity.id
_entity.type
_entity.pdbx_description
1 polymer ?
#
loop_
_entity_poly.entity_id
_entity_poly.type
_entity_poly.pdbx_seq_one_letter_code
_entity_poly.pdbx_strand_id
1 'polypeptide(L)'
;MSMISAFGLSKYNVGQDVPLKRLPPSDRRRVLVVGQVEDDASIVMGCAARYTNNDIVRITQKENPDAEVIYRPHPDVLGGHRKEFSNPRDVANICTILSGDYDLGSLLDSVDHVYTITSLLGFEALIRRKKVTVFGAPFYSGWGLTDDRQPTPRRTAKPSLDELFAAAYILYPRYCVGSLGSSAEIEHAIMSLALEKNGVPRELAEGVSSALPAEAINVDCVSQTLEGLKSIPS
;
A
#
# COMPACT_ATOMS: atom_id res chain seq x y z
N MET A 1 -12.35 -2.21 -4.87
CA MET A 1 -11.14 -2.95 -4.49
C MET A 1 -10.48 -3.66 -5.68
N SER A 2 -11.22 -4.39 -6.51
CA SER A 2 -10.68 -5.11 -7.68
C SER A 2 -9.81 -4.24 -8.60
N MET A 3 -10.26 -3.03 -8.94
CA MET A 3 -9.50 -2.09 -9.77
C MET A 3 -8.17 -1.67 -9.12
N ILE A 4 -8.15 -1.37 -7.81
CA ILE A 4 -6.92 -1.00 -7.10
C ILE A 4 -5.91 -2.14 -7.17
N SER A 5 -6.35 -3.38 -6.99
CA SER A 5 -5.49 -4.56 -7.10
C SER A 5 -5.07 -4.83 -8.55
N ALA A 6 -5.99 -4.82 -9.51
CA ALA A 6 -5.71 -5.12 -10.90
C ALA A 6 -4.67 -4.17 -11.53
N PHE A 7 -4.74 -2.87 -11.22
CA PHE A 7 -3.79 -1.88 -11.71
C PHE A 7 -2.60 -1.66 -10.75
N GLY A 8 -2.50 -2.44 -9.69
CA GLY A 8 -1.40 -2.36 -8.73
C GLY A 8 -1.29 -0.99 -8.06
N LEU A 9 -2.40 -0.28 -7.89
CA LEU A 9 -2.38 1.05 -7.31
C LEU A 9 -1.97 1.02 -5.84
N SER A 10 -1.19 2.02 -5.45
CA SER A 10 -0.69 2.21 -4.10
C SER A 10 -0.54 3.70 -3.79
N LYS A 11 -0.07 4.06 -2.60
CA LYS A 11 0.22 5.46 -2.24
C LYS A 11 1.26 6.13 -3.17
N TYR A 12 2.12 5.36 -3.83
CA TYR A 12 3.25 5.86 -4.63
C TYR A 12 3.14 5.44 -6.11
N ASN A 13 2.10 5.92 -6.79
CA ASN A 13 1.81 5.50 -8.17
C ASN A 13 2.45 6.37 -9.25
N VAL A 14 2.92 7.57 -8.91
CA VAL A 14 3.19 8.62 -9.90
C VAL A 14 4.70 8.84 -10.06
N GLY A 15 5.15 8.98 -11.32
CA GLY A 15 6.38 9.67 -11.65
C GLY A 15 7.65 8.84 -11.56
N GLN A 16 7.63 7.57 -11.96
CA GLN A 16 8.86 6.79 -12.04
C GLN A 16 9.25 6.52 -13.49
N ASP A 17 10.22 7.30 -13.97
CA ASP A 17 10.90 7.07 -15.26
C ASP A 17 11.83 5.82 -15.23
N VAL A 18 11.93 5.16 -14.08
CA VAL A 18 12.81 4.00 -13.87
C VAL A 18 11.96 2.73 -13.70
N PRO A 19 12.28 1.62 -14.38
CA PRO A 19 11.59 0.36 -14.19
C PRO A 19 11.66 -0.11 -12.73
N LEU A 20 10.50 -0.31 -12.11
CA LEU A 20 10.41 -0.80 -10.74
C LEU A 20 10.84 -2.26 -10.64
N LYS A 21 11.58 -2.58 -9.59
CA LYS A 21 11.99 -3.95 -9.27
C LYS A 21 10.79 -4.79 -8.85
N ARG A 22 10.87 -6.08 -9.13
CA ARG A 22 9.94 -7.11 -8.65
C ARG A 22 10.73 -8.21 -7.97
N LEU A 23 10.11 -8.85 -6.97
CA LEU A 23 10.70 -10.05 -6.38
C LEU A 23 10.60 -11.21 -7.37
N PRO A 24 11.63 -12.05 -7.47
CA PRO A 24 11.54 -13.27 -8.25
C PRO A 24 10.49 -14.22 -7.62
N PRO A 25 9.88 -15.12 -8.41
CA PRO A 25 9.03 -16.18 -7.88
C PRO A 25 9.75 -16.99 -6.77
N SER A 26 9.00 -17.49 -5.80
CA SER A 26 9.54 -18.34 -4.73
C SER A 26 8.46 -19.31 -4.26
N ASP A 27 8.86 -20.54 -4.02
CA ASP A 27 7.99 -21.57 -3.40
C ASP A 27 7.97 -21.47 -1.87
N ARG A 28 8.84 -20.63 -1.29
CA ARG A 28 8.89 -20.38 0.16
C ARG A 28 7.84 -19.36 0.55
N ARG A 29 7.19 -19.61 1.71
CA ARG A 29 6.35 -18.59 2.34
C ARG A 29 7.14 -17.33 2.59
N ARG A 30 6.58 -16.17 2.21
CA ARG A 30 7.20 -14.84 2.34
C ARG A 30 6.45 -13.98 3.33
N VAL A 31 7.20 -13.34 4.20
CA VAL A 31 6.66 -12.37 5.17
C VAL A 31 7.35 -11.04 4.99
N LEU A 32 6.56 -10.00 4.71
CA LEU A 32 7.05 -8.64 4.51
C LEU A 32 6.98 -7.83 5.79
N VAL A 33 8.09 -7.25 6.20
CA VAL A 33 8.14 -6.20 7.22
C VAL A 33 8.23 -4.85 6.54
N VAL A 34 7.23 -4.00 6.81
CA VAL A 34 7.16 -2.64 6.26
C VAL A 34 7.77 -1.66 7.25
N GLY A 35 8.92 -1.12 6.89
CA GLY A 35 9.59 -0.06 7.64
C GLY A 35 8.87 1.27 7.51
N GLN A 36 8.94 2.06 8.58
CA GLN A 36 8.36 3.39 8.68
C GLN A 36 9.39 4.37 9.25
N VAL A 37 9.11 5.65 9.13
CA VAL A 37 9.84 6.71 9.85
C VAL A 37 9.44 6.62 11.32
N GLU A 38 10.36 6.23 12.20
CA GLU A 38 10.06 5.82 13.60
C GLU A 38 9.62 6.98 14.50
N ASP A 39 9.84 8.23 14.09
CA ASP A 39 9.34 9.44 14.74
C ASP A 39 8.10 10.04 14.03
N ASP A 40 7.50 9.30 13.11
CA ASP A 40 6.25 9.73 12.47
C ASP A 40 5.13 9.86 13.50
N ALA A 41 4.29 10.89 13.33
CA ALA A 41 3.17 11.15 14.23
C ALA A 41 2.22 9.95 14.38
N SER A 42 2.03 9.17 13.31
CA SER A 42 1.19 7.96 13.35
C SER A 42 1.73 6.89 14.30
N ILE A 43 3.06 6.82 14.46
CA ILE A 43 3.71 5.92 15.43
C ILE A 43 3.69 6.54 16.82
N VAL A 44 4.13 7.80 16.93
CA VAL A 44 4.25 8.49 18.22
C VAL A 44 2.90 8.58 18.94
N MET A 45 1.83 8.85 18.19
CA MET A 45 0.48 9.01 18.73
C MET A 45 -0.37 7.73 18.65
N GLY A 46 -0.02 6.83 17.75
CA GLY A 46 -0.80 5.62 17.46
C GLY A 46 -0.32 4.36 18.19
N CYS A 47 0.80 4.43 18.93
CA CYS A 47 1.36 3.27 19.61
C CYS A 47 1.43 3.47 21.12
N ALA A 48 0.93 2.49 21.87
CA ALA A 48 1.06 2.45 23.33
C ALA A 48 2.46 2.01 23.77
N ALA A 49 3.11 1.15 22.99
CA ALA A 49 4.48 0.72 23.16
C ALA A 49 5.34 1.21 21.99
N ARG A 50 6.58 1.55 22.27
CA ARG A 50 7.53 1.95 21.22
C ARG A 50 8.20 0.72 20.65
N TYR A 51 8.08 0.55 19.33
CA TYR A 51 8.81 -0.44 18.55
C TYR A 51 9.68 0.27 17.53
N THR A 52 10.90 -0.21 17.36
CA THR A 52 11.73 0.12 16.21
C THR A 52 11.41 -0.79 15.04
N ASN A 53 11.77 -0.39 13.83
CA ASN A 53 11.63 -1.27 12.67
C ASN A 53 12.40 -2.60 12.86
N ASN A 54 13.59 -2.53 13.46
CA ASN A 54 14.41 -3.72 13.74
C ASN A 54 13.75 -4.65 14.76
N ASP A 55 12.99 -4.11 15.73
CA ASP A 55 12.22 -4.95 16.67
C ASP A 55 11.14 -5.73 15.93
N ILE A 56 10.44 -5.09 14.97
CA ILE A 56 9.45 -5.77 14.15
C ILE A 56 10.09 -6.89 13.32
N VAL A 57 11.26 -6.64 12.72
CA VAL A 57 12.00 -7.67 11.97
C VAL A 57 12.35 -8.87 12.86
N ARG A 58 12.88 -8.63 14.07
CA ARG A 58 13.24 -9.70 15.02
C ARG A 58 12.03 -10.50 15.48
N ILE A 59 10.92 -9.81 15.78
CA ILE A 59 9.66 -10.47 16.16
C ILE A 59 9.14 -11.31 14.99
N THR A 60 9.11 -10.75 13.78
CA THR A 60 8.66 -11.44 12.58
C THR A 60 9.46 -12.71 12.33
N GLN A 61 10.78 -12.63 12.39
CA GLN A 61 11.67 -13.80 12.21
C GLN A 61 11.40 -14.88 13.26
N LYS A 62 11.22 -14.49 14.52
CA LYS A 62 10.94 -15.42 15.61
C LYS A 62 9.60 -16.13 15.44
N GLU A 63 8.58 -15.41 14.97
CA GLU A 63 7.24 -15.94 14.75
C GLU A 63 7.11 -16.76 13.45
N ASN A 64 8.04 -16.59 12.51
CA ASN A 64 8.03 -17.24 11.20
C ASN A 64 9.41 -17.85 10.86
N PRO A 65 9.91 -18.81 11.64
CA PRO A 65 11.28 -19.33 11.49
C PRO A 65 11.55 -19.99 10.13
N ASP A 66 10.52 -20.55 9.49
CA ASP A 66 10.63 -21.25 8.20
C ASP A 66 10.31 -20.35 6.99
N ALA A 67 9.94 -19.08 7.21
CA ALA A 67 9.60 -18.17 6.14
C ALA A 67 10.83 -17.36 5.66
N GLU A 68 10.75 -16.89 4.43
CA GLU A 68 11.62 -15.83 3.93
C GLU A 68 11.12 -14.50 4.47
N VAL A 69 11.84 -13.90 5.43
CA VAL A 69 11.53 -12.57 5.95
C VAL A 69 12.17 -11.52 5.05
N ILE A 70 11.34 -10.65 4.52
CA ILE A 70 11.72 -9.54 3.64
C ILE A 70 11.48 -8.25 4.40
N TYR A 71 12.49 -7.42 4.52
CA TYR A 71 12.38 -6.11 5.15
C TYR A 71 12.50 -5.00 4.10
N ARG A 72 11.48 -4.16 4.02
CA ARG A 72 11.46 -2.95 3.19
C ARG A 72 11.59 -1.73 4.10
N PRO A 73 12.79 -1.14 4.27
CA PRO A 73 12.96 0.13 4.96
C PRO A 73 12.17 1.25 4.28
N HIS A 74 11.85 2.32 5.04
CA HIS A 74 11.18 3.48 4.47
C HIS A 74 12.12 4.23 3.50
N PRO A 75 11.65 4.65 2.32
CA PRO A 75 12.50 5.35 1.33
C PRO A 75 13.21 6.59 1.90
N ASP A 76 12.51 7.41 2.70
CA ASP A 76 13.06 8.62 3.29
C ASP A 76 14.22 8.34 4.28
N VAL A 77 14.21 7.15 4.90
CA VAL A 77 15.30 6.70 5.78
C VAL A 77 16.48 6.25 4.93
N LEU A 78 16.24 5.45 3.89
CA LEU A 78 17.30 5.01 2.97
C LEU A 78 17.95 6.17 2.22
N GLY A 79 17.17 7.17 1.85
CA GLY A 79 17.65 8.39 1.18
C GLY A 79 18.33 9.40 2.10
N GLY A 80 18.39 9.17 3.41
CA GLY A 80 18.99 10.09 4.39
C GLY A 80 18.15 11.36 4.64
N HIS A 81 16.91 11.42 4.15
CA HIS A 81 16.02 12.58 4.35
C HIS A 81 15.41 12.62 5.77
N ARG A 82 15.39 11.49 6.46
CA ARG A 82 14.93 11.36 7.84
C ARG A 82 15.92 10.58 8.69
N LYS A 83 15.94 10.89 9.98
CA LYS A 83 16.83 10.25 10.94
C LYS A 83 16.51 8.76 11.04
N GLU A 84 17.54 7.95 10.95
CA GLU A 84 17.50 6.52 11.22
C GLU A 84 17.62 6.31 12.74
N PHE A 85 16.61 5.72 13.36
CA PHE A 85 16.65 5.34 14.77
C PHE A 85 17.14 3.90 14.97
N SER A 86 16.81 3.02 14.00
CA SER A 86 17.31 1.64 13.96
C SER A 86 17.94 1.36 12.60
N ASN A 87 19.20 0.92 12.59
CA ASN A 87 19.93 0.65 11.35
C ASN A 87 19.49 -0.67 10.74
N PRO A 88 18.96 -0.69 9.50
CA PRO A 88 18.55 -1.93 8.84
C PRO A 88 19.65 -2.98 8.75
N ARG A 89 20.92 -2.58 8.69
CA ARG A 89 22.07 -3.50 8.64
C ARG A 89 22.19 -4.40 9.87
N ASP A 90 21.67 -3.96 11.03
CA ASP A 90 21.70 -4.74 12.28
C ASP A 90 20.81 -5.99 12.25
N VAL A 91 19.96 -6.12 11.24
CA VAL A 91 19.06 -7.25 11.03
C VAL A 91 19.31 -7.97 9.70
N ALA A 92 20.35 -7.58 8.95
CA ALA A 92 20.65 -8.14 7.63
C ALA A 92 20.98 -9.65 7.66
N ASN A 93 21.36 -10.18 8.82
CA ASN A 93 21.65 -11.60 9.01
C ASN A 93 20.38 -12.46 9.20
N ILE A 94 19.22 -11.85 9.40
CA ILE A 94 17.96 -12.56 9.67
C ILE A 94 16.82 -12.22 8.68
N CYS A 95 17.07 -11.33 7.73
CA CYS A 95 16.08 -10.96 6.72
C CYS A 95 16.75 -10.53 5.42
N THR A 96 15.99 -10.54 4.32
CA THR A 96 16.39 -9.92 3.05
C THR A 96 15.98 -8.46 3.07
N ILE A 97 16.94 -7.54 3.03
CA ILE A 97 16.66 -6.10 3.00
C ILE A 97 16.46 -5.66 1.55
N LEU A 98 15.30 -5.07 1.27
CA LEU A 98 15.02 -4.48 -0.03
C LEU A 98 15.66 -3.10 -0.15
N SER A 99 16.49 -2.92 -1.16
CA SER A 99 17.09 -1.63 -1.52
C SER A 99 16.64 -1.18 -2.90
N GLY A 100 16.24 0.09 -3.00
CA GLY A 100 15.73 0.69 -4.24
C GLY A 100 14.22 0.59 -4.39
N ASP A 101 13.74 0.94 -5.58
CA ASP A 101 12.33 1.12 -5.85
C ASP A 101 11.70 -0.19 -6.36
N TYR A 102 10.70 -0.65 -5.60
CA TYR A 102 9.89 -1.83 -5.93
C TYR A 102 8.48 -1.42 -6.30
N ASP A 103 7.90 -2.11 -7.28
CA ASP A 103 6.45 -2.03 -7.51
C ASP A 103 5.71 -2.59 -6.30
N LEU A 104 5.03 -1.72 -5.55
CA LEU A 104 4.39 -2.09 -4.28
C LEU A 104 3.23 -3.06 -4.48
N GLY A 105 2.50 -2.94 -5.60
CA GLY A 105 1.45 -3.88 -5.94
C GLY A 105 2.02 -5.29 -6.09
N SER A 106 3.02 -5.44 -6.98
CA SER A 106 3.70 -6.73 -7.19
C SER A 106 4.38 -7.26 -5.93
N LEU A 107 4.95 -6.36 -5.11
CA LEU A 107 5.56 -6.77 -3.84
C LEU A 107 4.51 -7.37 -2.90
N LEU A 108 3.37 -6.71 -2.71
CA LEU A 108 2.28 -7.22 -1.88
C LEU A 108 1.69 -8.51 -2.44
N ASP A 109 1.60 -8.65 -3.77
CA ASP A 109 1.09 -9.88 -4.39
C ASP A 109 2.03 -11.06 -4.17
N SER A 110 3.35 -10.82 -4.06
CA SER A 110 4.40 -11.83 -3.90
C SER A 110 4.63 -12.31 -2.48
N VAL A 111 3.91 -11.78 -1.48
CA VAL A 111 4.05 -12.13 -0.07
C VAL A 111 2.75 -12.69 0.51
N ASP A 112 2.85 -13.45 1.60
CA ASP A 112 1.70 -14.11 2.24
C ASP A 112 1.22 -13.35 3.47
N HIS A 113 2.11 -12.60 4.12
CA HIS A 113 1.83 -11.92 5.37
C HIS A 113 2.63 -10.61 5.45
N VAL A 114 2.01 -9.57 5.99
CA VAL A 114 2.63 -8.26 6.18
C VAL A 114 2.65 -7.89 7.66
N TYR A 115 3.80 -7.47 8.15
CA TYR A 115 4.00 -6.92 9.49
C TYR A 115 4.32 -5.43 9.38
N THR A 116 3.64 -4.64 10.16
CA THR A 116 3.83 -3.17 10.15
C THR A 116 3.47 -2.55 11.50
N ILE A 117 3.92 -1.33 11.75
CA ILE A 117 3.51 -0.59 12.96
C ILE A 117 2.15 0.07 12.70
N THR A 118 2.08 1.05 11.78
CA THR A 118 0.86 1.80 11.47
C THR A 118 0.70 2.11 9.97
N SER A 119 1.55 1.53 9.11
CA SER A 119 1.62 1.90 7.70
C SER A 119 0.33 1.66 6.93
N LEU A 120 -0.01 2.57 6.03
CA LEU A 120 -1.09 2.40 5.07
C LEU A 120 -0.90 1.14 4.19
N LEU A 121 0.35 0.72 3.95
CA LEU A 121 0.64 -0.50 3.19
C LEU A 121 0.03 -1.75 3.81
N GLY A 122 -0.22 -1.74 5.13
CA GLY A 122 -1.00 -2.80 5.81
C GLY A 122 -2.45 -2.86 5.32
N PHE A 123 -3.10 -1.72 5.08
CA PHE A 123 -4.45 -1.70 4.51
C PHE A 123 -4.44 -2.12 3.03
N GLU A 124 -3.45 -1.69 2.27
CA GLU A 124 -3.27 -2.14 0.88
C GLU A 124 -3.05 -3.66 0.78
N ALA A 125 -2.38 -4.25 1.78
CA ALA A 125 -2.25 -5.70 1.91
C ALA A 125 -3.60 -6.38 2.23
N LEU A 126 -4.41 -5.81 3.13
CA LEU A 126 -5.77 -6.31 3.41
C LEU A 126 -6.65 -6.30 2.16
N ILE A 127 -6.61 -5.22 1.36
CA ILE A 127 -7.34 -5.13 0.08
C ILE A 127 -6.96 -6.31 -0.85
N ARG A 128 -5.70 -6.77 -0.78
CA ARG A 128 -5.18 -7.93 -1.53
C ARG A 128 -5.38 -9.27 -0.80
N ARG A 129 -6.22 -9.29 0.26
CA ARG A 129 -6.53 -10.50 1.05
C ARG A 129 -5.29 -11.14 1.70
N LYS A 130 -4.24 -10.36 1.96
CA LYS A 130 -3.06 -10.82 2.69
C LYS A 130 -3.31 -10.75 4.19
N LYS A 131 -2.65 -11.63 4.96
CA LYS A 131 -2.63 -11.51 6.42
C LYS A 131 -1.84 -10.28 6.82
N VAL A 132 -2.30 -9.59 7.88
CA VAL A 132 -1.64 -8.37 8.37
C VAL A 132 -1.55 -8.41 9.88
N THR A 133 -0.34 -8.23 10.40
CA THR A 133 -0.07 -8.01 11.84
C THR A 133 0.32 -6.56 12.04
N VAL A 134 -0.30 -5.89 13.02
CA VAL A 134 -0.06 -4.48 13.34
C VAL A 134 0.36 -4.30 14.80
N PHE A 135 1.34 -3.43 15.03
CA PHE A 135 1.88 -3.15 16.36
C PHE A 135 1.35 -1.87 16.99
N GLY A 136 0.75 -1.00 16.19
CA GLY A 136 0.06 0.20 16.63
C GLY A 136 -1.44 0.13 16.35
N ALA A 137 -2.10 1.29 16.33
CA ALA A 137 -3.53 1.42 16.13
C ALA A 137 -3.90 2.21 14.86
N PRO A 138 -3.48 1.77 13.65
CA PRO A 138 -3.93 2.42 12.41
C PRO A 138 -5.46 2.31 12.27
N PHE A 139 -6.04 3.05 11.33
CA PHE A 139 -7.50 3.10 11.19
C PHE A 139 -8.13 1.74 10.90
N TYR A 140 -7.39 0.83 10.27
CA TYR A 140 -7.86 -0.49 9.86
C TYR A 140 -7.64 -1.60 10.90
N SER A 141 -6.97 -1.32 12.04
CA SER A 141 -6.79 -2.29 13.14
C SER A 141 -7.97 -2.31 14.11
N GLY A 142 -8.06 -3.33 14.94
CA GLY A 142 -9.07 -3.46 15.99
C GLY A 142 -10.47 -3.85 15.53
N TRP A 143 -10.64 -4.16 14.26
CA TRP A 143 -11.93 -4.55 13.66
C TRP A 143 -12.07 -6.05 13.43
N GLY A 144 -11.07 -6.85 13.83
CA GLY A 144 -11.05 -8.30 13.61
C GLY A 144 -10.53 -8.73 12.22
N LEU A 145 -9.99 -7.79 11.43
CA LEU A 145 -9.41 -8.05 10.10
C LEU A 145 -7.88 -8.21 10.15
N THR A 146 -7.25 -7.83 11.25
CA THR A 146 -5.81 -7.84 11.47
C THR A 146 -5.46 -8.62 12.74
N ASP A 147 -4.22 -9.11 12.84
CA ASP A 147 -3.62 -9.55 14.10
C ASP A 147 -3.08 -8.32 14.83
N ASP A 148 -3.83 -7.87 15.83
CA ASP A 148 -3.59 -6.62 16.54
C ASP A 148 -2.74 -6.85 17.78
N ARG A 149 -1.53 -6.28 17.81
CA ARG A 149 -0.61 -6.35 18.96
C ARG A 149 -0.88 -5.29 20.01
N GLN A 150 -1.76 -4.33 19.67
CA GLN A 150 -2.19 -3.27 20.56
C GLN A 150 -3.72 -3.27 20.68
N PRO A 151 -4.27 -3.29 21.91
CA PRO A 151 -5.71 -3.19 22.11
C PRO A 151 -6.29 -1.86 21.63
N THR A 152 -7.46 -1.92 21.01
CA THR A 152 -8.24 -0.75 20.58
C THR A 152 -9.67 -0.83 21.16
N PRO A 153 -9.87 -0.61 22.47
CA PRO A 153 -11.10 -0.97 23.17
C PRO A 153 -12.35 -0.21 22.69
N ARG A 154 -12.20 0.92 22.02
CA ARG A 154 -13.32 1.67 21.43
C ARG A 154 -13.81 1.09 20.11
N ARG A 155 -13.06 0.18 19.48
CA ARG A 155 -13.42 -0.44 18.21
C ARG A 155 -14.09 -1.79 18.48
N THR A 156 -15.38 -1.74 18.76
CA THR A 156 -16.18 -2.92 19.16
C THR A 156 -16.91 -3.58 17.99
N ALA A 157 -17.11 -2.87 16.89
CA ALA A 157 -17.71 -3.42 15.68
C ALA A 157 -16.77 -4.43 15.00
N LYS A 158 -17.32 -5.32 14.20
CA LYS A 158 -16.59 -6.30 13.38
C LYS A 158 -17.03 -6.19 11.92
N PRO A 159 -16.69 -5.09 11.23
CA PRO A 159 -17.03 -4.92 9.84
C PRO A 159 -16.31 -5.96 8.97
N SER A 160 -16.92 -6.30 7.85
CA SER A 160 -16.24 -6.96 6.75
C SER A 160 -15.16 -6.03 6.15
N LEU A 161 -14.25 -6.60 5.37
CA LEU A 161 -13.27 -5.78 4.65
C LEU A 161 -13.94 -4.81 3.66
N ASP A 162 -15.05 -5.23 3.05
CA ASP A 162 -15.79 -4.39 2.10
C ASP A 162 -16.45 -3.19 2.81
N GLU A 163 -17.01 -3.39 4.00
CA GLU A 163 -17.55 -2.30 4.82
C GLU A 163 -16.46 -1.35 5.30
N LEU A 164 -15.31 -1.87 5.73
CA LEU A 164 -14.18 -1.03 6.14
C LEU A 164 -13.61 -0.24 4.95
N PHE A 165 -13.53 -0.87 3.77
CA PHE A 165 -13.13 -0.21 2.53
C PHE A 165 -14.12 0.89 2.15
N ALA A 166 -15.41 0.60 2.18
CA ALA A 166 -16.45 1.58 1.87
C ALA A 166 -16.37 2.79 2.81
N ALA A 167 -16.21 2.55 4.12
CA ALA A 167 -16.03 3.62 5.10
C ALA A 167 -14.81 4.49 4.81
N ALA A 168 -13.65 3.87 4.54
CA ALA A 168 -12.38 4.56 4.40
C ALA A 168 -12.15 5.20 3.02
N TYR A 169 -12.72 4.62 1.95
CA TYR A 169 -12.43 5.04 0.58
C TYR A 169 -13.66 5.59 -0.18
N ILE A 170 -14.87 5.44 0.33
CA ILE A 170 -16.08 5.96 -0.33
C ILE A 170 -16.76 7.02 0.55
N LEU A 171 -17.02 6.70 1.81
CA LEU A 171 -17.83 7.57 2.67
C LEU A 171 -17.03 8.70 3.33
N TYR A 172 -15.78 8.45 3.71
CA TYR A 172 -14.93 9.42 4.41
C TYR A 172 -14.28 10.44 3.48
N PRO A 173 -13.61 10.07 2.37
CA PRO A 173 -12.91 11.03 1.51
C PRO A 173 -13.85 11.74 0.55
N ARG A 174 -13.34 12.84 0.00
CA ARG A 174 -13.90 13.52 -1.15
C ARG A 174 -12.88 13.48 -2.26
N TYR A 175 -13.30 13.07 -3.45
CA TYR A 175 -12.45 13.02 -4.63
C TYR A 175 -12.68 14.23 -5.50
N CYS A 176 -11.60 14.74 -6.06
CA CYS A 176 -11.61 15.80 -7.08
C CYS A 176 -10.70 15.34 -8.21
N VAL A 177 -11.20 15.37 -9.42
CA VAL A 177 -10.45 15.04 -10.64
C VAL A 177 -10.57 16.23 -11.59
N GLY A 178 -9.44 16.58 -12.22
CA GLY A 178 -9.36 17.72 -13.12
C GLY A 178 -8.97 19.04 -12.47
N SER A 179 -8.50 19.96 -13.30
CA SER A 179 -7.95 21.27 -12.89
C SER A 179 -8.95 22.21 -12.20
N LEU A 180 -10.24 21.98 -12.35
CA LEU A 180 -11.30 22.79 -11.75
C LEU A 180 -11.83 22.24 -10.42
N GLY A 181 -11.25 21.15 -9.90
CA GLY A 181 -11.65 20.56 -8.62
C GLY A 181 -13.09 20.03 -8.62
N SER A 182 -13.60 19.56 -9.75
CA SER A 182 -14.92 18.98 -9.85
C SER A 182 -15.05 17.76 -8.93
N SER A 183 -16.17 17.67 -8.22
CA SER A 183 -16.48 16.49 -7.40
C SER A 183 -16.50 15.24 -8.28
N ALA A 184 -15.83 14.19 -7.83
CA ALA A 184 -15.69 12.94 -8.55
C ALA A 184 -15.98 11.76 -7.63
N GLU A 185 -16.40 10.66 -8.21
CA GLU A 185 -16.50 9.38 -7.52
C GLU A 185 -15.11 8.72 -7.46
N ILE A 186 -14.95 7.72 -6.59
CA ILE A 186 -13.69 6.98 -6.43
C ILE A 186 -13.22 6.33 -7.74
N GLU A 187 -14.16 5.87 -8.57
CA GLU A 187 -13.89 5.23 -9.86
C GLU A 187 -13.11 6.16 -10.80
N HIS A 188 -13.49 7.42 -10.86
CA HIS A 188 -12.77 8.43 -11.65
C HIS A 188 -11.33 8.61 -11.16
N ALA A 189 -11.15 8.71 -9.83
CA ALA A 189 -9.82 8.84 -9.25
C ALA A 189 -8.95 7.60 -9.51
N ILE A 190 -9.50 6.41 -9.39
CA ILE A 190 -8.81 5.15 -9.68
C ILE A 190 -8.42 5.07 -11.15
N MET A 191 -9.34 5.42 -12.06
CA MET A 191 -9.06 5.41 -13.50
C MET A 191 -7.94 6.39 -13.85
N SER A 192 -8.04 7.64 -13.37
CA SER A 192 -6.99 8.65 -13.60
C SER A 192 -5.62 8.14 -13.14
N LEU A 193 -5.52 7.65 -11.90
CA LEU A 193 -4.28 7.10 -11.36
C LEU A 193 -3.76 5.88 -12.14
N ALA A 194 -4.65 5.02 -12.61
CA ALA A 194 -4.26 3.86 -13.42
C ALA A 194 -3.70 4.28 -14.79
N LEU A 195 -4.30 5.27 -15.43
CA LEU A 195 -3.83 5.83 -16.69
C LEU A 195 -2.47 6.53 -16.50
N GLU A 196 -2.34 7.38 -15.48
CA GLU A 196 -1.08 8.07 -15.15
C GLU A 196 0.06 7.08 -14.87
N LYS A 197 -0.21 6.03 -14.06
CA LYS A 197 0.78 4.98 -13.76
C LYS A 197 1.27 4.26 -15.02
N ASN A 198 0.46 4.19 -16.07
CA ASN A 198 0.81 3.60 -17.35
C ASN A 198 1.34 4.60 -18.38
N GLY A 199 1.75 5.79 -17.96
CA GLY A 199 2.43 6.79 -18.79
C GLY A 199 1.52 7.75 -19.54
N VAL A 200 0.22 7.75 -19.26
CA VAL A 200 -0.71 8.73 -19.81
C VAL A 200 -0.49 10.08 -19.10
N PRO A 201 -0.30 11.20 -19.84
CA PRO A 201 -0.19 12.52 -19.22
C PRO A 201 -1.40 12.83 -18.33
N ARG A 202 -1.14 13.47 -17.19
CA ARG A 202 -2.16 13.72 -16.16
C ARG A 202 -3.41 14.42 -16.68
N GLU A 203 -3.24 15.49 -17.45
CA GLU A 203 -4.37 16.25 -18.00
C GLU A 203 -5.26 15.40 -18.90
N LEU A 204 -4.65 14.50 -19.69
CA LEU A 204 -5.39 13.56 -20.55
C LEU A 204 -6.07 12.47 -19.70
N ALA A 205 -5.40 11.93 -18.69
CA ALA A 205 -5.95 10.92 -17.79
C ALA A 205 -7.18 11.46 -17.02
N GLU A 206 -7.07 12.68 -16.49
CA GLU A 206 -8.17 13.38 -15.82
C GLU A 206 -9.33 13.69 -16.79
N GLY A 207 -9.04 14.14 -18.01
CA GLY A 207 -10.04 14.42 -19.03
C GLY A 207 -10.82 13.18 -19.46
N VAL A 208 -10.12 12.08 -19.72
CA VAL A 208 -10.73 10.78 -20.10
C VAL A 208 -11.58 10.21 -18.97
N SER A 209 -11.07 10.21 -17.73
CA SER A 209 -11.81 9.69 -16.59
C SER A 209 -13.08 10.49 -16.30
N SER A 210 -13.02 11.82 -16.39
CA SER A 210 -14.15 12.72 -16.14
C SER A 210 -15.22 12.67 -17.23
N ALA A 211 -14.92 12.17 -18.43
CA ALA A 211 -15.86 12.07 -19.54
C ALA A 211 -16.78 10.83 -19.43
N LEU A 212 -16.48 9.89 -18.55
CA LEU A 212 -17.23 8.67 -18.38
C LEU A 212 -18.13 8.73 -17.13
N PRO A 213 -19.31 8.08 -17.15
CA PRO A 213 -20.10 7.90 -15.93
C PRO A 213 -19.38 6.90 -15.01
N ALA A 214 -19.41 7.14 -13.69
CA ALA A 214 -18.67 6.33 -12.71
C ALA A 214 -19.01 4.84 -12.77
N GLU A 215 -20.29 4.52 -12.99
CA GLU A 215 -20.79 3.15 -13.10
C GLU A 215 -20.25 2.37 -14.31
N ALA A 216 -19.76 3.07 -15.34
CA ALA A 216 -19.13 2.45 -16.50
C ALA A 216 -17.63 2.17 -16.27
N ILE A 217 -17.01 2.78 -15.27
CA ILE A 217 -15.59 2.63 -14.98
C ILE A 217 -15.35 1.34 -14.19
N ASN A 218 -14.77 0.36 -14.84
CA ASN A 218 -14.38 -0.93 -14.27
C ASN A 218 -13.02 -1.38 -14.84
N VAL A 219 -12.55 -2.57 -14.47
CA VAL A 219 -11.23 -3.10 -14.91
C VAL A 219 -11.15 -3.17 -16.44
N ASP A 220 -12.20 -3.66 -17.10
CA ASP A 220 -12.21 -3.83 -18.56
C ASP A 220 -12.21 -2.48 -19.27
N CYS A 221 -13.02 -1.52 -18.80
CA CYS A 221 -13.08 -0.16 -19.32
C CYS A 221 -11.69 0.51 -19.27
N VAL A 222 -11.02 0.46 -18.13
CA VAL A 222 -9.67 1.06 -17.97
C VAL A 222 -8.65 0.36 -18.86
N SER A 223 -8.71 -0.98 -18.95
CA SER A 223 -7.80 -1.76 -19.82
C SER A 223 -7.98 -1.42 -21.29
N GLN A 224 -9.22 -1.36 -21.79
CA GLN A 224 -9.54 -0.97 -23.15
C GLN A 224 -9.10 0.47 -23.47
N THR A 225 -9.29 1.38 -22.53
CA THR A 225 -8.84 2.77 -22.66
C THR A 225 -7.32 2.84 -22.80
N LEU A 226 -6.57 2.08 -21.98
CA LEU A 226 -5.10 2.02 -22.06
C LEU A 226 -4.63 1.47 -23.40
N GLU A 227 -5.27 0.42 -23.93
CA GLU A 227 -4.96 -0.14 -25.24
C GLU A 227 -5.25 0.87 -26.38
N GLY A 228 -6.39 1.53 -26.32
CA GLY A 228 -6.79 2.55 -27.28
C GLY A 228 -5.81 3.73 -27.32
N LEU A 229 -5.39 4.23 -26.15
CA LEU A 229 -4.43 5.35 -26.06
C LEU A 229 -3.03 4.97 -26.58
N LYS A 230 -2.58 3.73 -26.37
CA LYS A 230 -1.28 3.24 -26.90
C LYS A 230 -1.27 3.06 -28.43
N SER A 231 -2.43 2.93 -29.05
CA SER A 231 -2.56 2.77 -30.50
C SER A 231 -2.56 4.09 -31.28
N ILE A 232 -2.59 5.23 -30.61
CA ILE A 232 -2.54 6.57 -31.23
C ILE A 232 -1.08 6.87 -31.60
N PRO A 233 -0.76 7.08 -32.91
CA PRO A 233 0.59 7.47 -33.31
C PRO A 233 0.96 8.80 -32.67
N SER A 234 2.18 8.92 -32.15
CA SER A 234 2.76 10.13 -31.58
C SER A 234 3.03 11.18 -32.64
#